data_b5e6c81b89ae7307c6f15b48791f9308
#
_entry.id   b5e6c81b89ae7307c6f15b48791f9308
#
_cell.length_a   1.000
_cell.length_b   1.000
_cell.length_c   1.000
_cell.angle_alpha   90.00
_cell.angle_beta   90.00
_cell.angle_gamma   90.00
#
_symmetry.space_group_name_H-M   'P 1'
#
loop_
_entity.id
_entity.type
_entity.pdbx_description
1 polymer ?
#
loop_
_entity_poly.entity_id
_entity_poly.type
_entity_poly.pdbx_seq_one_letter_code
_entity_poly.pdbx_strand_id
1 'polypeptide(L)'
;MLGNRFSQFTEKPQSTFDTLFELLQELLVYTSGDMTEAMDWLNQLDRKYQITTPEYGMGDFIQELKDRGFLKDDEQEGGVMQITAKMEQSIRKSSLDQIFGKLKKSQQGSHKTSHTGTGDENSTDMRNFNFGDAHEQIDYNESLKNAYINHGIHEF
;
A
#
# COMPACT_ATOMS: atom_id res chain seq x y z
N MET A 1 -22.77 34.86 -4.91
CA MET A 1 -21.32 34.57 -5.10
C MET A 1 -20.97 33.31 -4.33
N LEU A 2 -20.75 32.21 -5.05
CA LEU A 2 -20.29 30.97 -4.44
C LEU A 2 -18.76 31.02 -4.42
N GLY A 3 -18.19 31.31 -3.25
CA GLY A 3 -16.76 31.29 -3.05
C GLY A 3 -16.22 29.87 -3.05
N ASN A 4 -15.36 29.52 -3.98
CA ASN A 4 -14.61 28.27 -3.93
C ASN A 4 -13.64 28.33 -2.75
N ARG A 5 -13.94 27.56 -1.70
CA ARG A 5 -13.00 27.34 -0.62
C ARG A 5 -11.95 26.35 -1.11
N PHE A 6 -10.79 26.87 -1.48
CA PHE A 6 -9.59 26.05 -1.63
C PHE A 6 -9.19 25.60 -0.21
N SER A 7 -9.45 24.33 0.13
CA SER A 7 -8.81 23.73 1.28
C SER A 7 -7.34 23.50 0.89
N GLN A 8 -6.42 24.23 1.51
CA GLN A 8 -5.01 23.88 1.45
C GLN A 8 -4.87 22.47 2.04
N PHE A 9 -4.41 21.55 1.22
CA PHE A 9 -3.96 20.24 1.69
C PHE A 9 -2.69 20.49 2.50
N THR A 10 -2.84 20.54 3.82
CA THR A 10 -1.71 20.63 4.73
C THR A 10 -1.14 19.21 4.80
N GLU A 11 -0.09 18.95 4.04
CA GLU A 11 0.73 17.76 4.27
C GLU A 11 1.14 17.79 5.75
N LYS A 12 0.73 16.78 6.51
CA LYS A 12 1.26 16.59 7.84
C LYS A 12 2.77 16.42 7.67
N PRO A 13 3.60 17.15 8.43
CA PRO A 13 5.03 16.92 8.37
C PRO A 13 5.26 15.44 8.67
N GLN A 14 5.74 14.69 7.68
CA GLN A 14 6.12 13.29 7.88
C GLN A 14 7.26 13.27 8.88
N SER A 15 7.15 12.39 9.88
CA SER A 15 8.25 12.20 10.81
C SER A 15 9.42 11.52 10.06
N THR A 16 10.63 11.70 10.56
CA THR A 16 11.81 11.01 10.00
C THR A 16 11.58 9.49 9.98
N PHE A 17 10.91 8.96 11.01
CA PHE A 17 10.49 7.56 11.04
C PHE A 17 9.60 7.21 9.86
N ASP A 18 8.55 7.97 9.60
CA ASP A 18 7.59 7.67 8.53
C ASP A 18 8.27 7.66 7.16
N THR A 19 9.16 8.62 6.91
CA THR A 19 9.94 8.68 5.66
C THR A 19 10.85 7.46 5.49
N LEU A 20 11.61 7.10 6.53
CA LEU A 20 12.48 5.92 6.50
C LEU A 20 11.68 4.62 6.40
N PHE A 21 10.50 4.57 7.02
CA PHE A 21 9.63 3.41 7.00
C PHE A 21 9.01 3.18 5.61
N GLU A 22 8.55 4.21 4.94
CA GLU A 22 8.06 4.13 3.55
C GLU A 22 9.17 3.64 2.61
N LEU A 23 10.37 4.23 2.70
CA LEU A 23 11.52 3.79 1.91
C LEU A 23 11.90 2.33 2.19
N LEU A 24 11.92 1.92 3.46
CA LEU A 24 12.23 0.53 3.82
C LEU A 24 11.20 -0.44 3.24
N GLN A 25 9.91 -0.10 3.26
CA GLN A 25 8.87 -0.94 2.66
C GLN A 25 9.08 -1.10 1.15
N GLU A 26 9.40 -0.02 0.44
CA GLU A 26 9.71 -0.09 -0.99
C GLU A 26 10.95 -0.95 -1.26
N LEU A 27 12.00 -0.76 -0.49
CA LEU A 27 13.23 -1.55 -0.62
C LEU A 27 12.99 -3.04 -0.35
N LEU A 28 12.18 -3.39 0.65
CA LEU A 28 11.82 -4.79 0.93
C LEU A 28 11.04 -5.44 -0.23
N VAL A 29 10.25 -4.68 -0.96
CA VAL A 29 9.61 -5.18 -2.19
C VAL A 29 10.66 -5.46 -3.26
N TYR A 30 11.64 -4.58 -3.46
CA TYR A 30 12.70 -4.75 -4.45
C TYR A 30 13.66 -5.89 -4.11
N THR A 31 13.98 -6.07 -2.83
CA THR A 31 14.88 -7.14 -2.35
C THR A 31 14.16 -8.46 -2.08
N SER A 32 12.86 -8.57 -2.47
CA SER A 32 12.04 -9.76 -2.23
C SER A 32 11.97 -10.18 -0.75
N GLY A 33 12.05 -9.21 0.15
CA GLY A 33 11.96 -9.41 1.60
C GLY A 33 13.31 -9.63 2.29
N ASP A 34 14.43 -9.52 1.59
CA ASP A 34 15.76 -9.57 2.22
C ASP A 34 16.01 -8.30 3.03
N MET A 35 15.92 -8.45 4.36
CA MET A 35 16.07 -7.34 5.30
C MET A 35 17.51 -6.79 5.33
N THR A 36 18.51 -7.66 5.17
CA THR A 36 19.91 -7.25 5.20
C THR A 36 20.24 -6.37 4.01
N GLU A 37 19.85 -6.82 2.82
CA GLU A 37 20.06 -6.07 1.59
C GLU A 37 19.26 -4.74 1.61
N ALA A 38 18.00 -4.77 2.05
CA ALA A 38 17.16 -3.58 2.15
C ALA A 38 17.77 -2.53 3.10
N MET A 39 18.33 -2.96 4.23
CA MET A 39 19.00 -2.05 5.18
C MET A 39 20.29 -1.48 4.63
N ASP A 40 21.06 -2.26 3.88
CA ASP A 40 22.26 -1.76 3.22
C ASP A 40 21.94 -0.68 2.19
N TRP A 41 20.89 -0.89 1.41
CA TRP A 41 20.41 0.12 0.45
C TRP A 41 19.87 1.36 1.15
N LEU A 42 19.13 1.19 2.24
CA LEU A 42 18.61 2.31 3.02
C LEU A 42 19.76 3.15 3.63
N ASN A 43 20.81 2.50 4.14
CA ASN A 43 22.02 3.18 4.63
C ASN A 43 22.73 3.96 3.53
N GLN A 44 22.79 3.42 2.31
CA GLN A 44 23.39 4.13 1.17
C GLN A 44 22.58 5.35 0.78
N LEU A 45 21.24 5.24 0.79
CA LEU A 45 20.33 6.36 0.54
C LEU A 45 20.48 7.43 1.61
N ASP A 46 20.54 7.04 2.88
CA ASP A 46 20.74 7.98 3.98
C ASP A 46 22.04 8.75 3.86
N ARG A 47 23.15 8.07 3.53
CA ARG A 47 24.45 8.73 3.30
C ARG A 47 24.39 9.75 2.16
N LYS A 48 23.60 9.48 1.12
CA LYS A 48 23.48 10.34 -0.06
C LYS A 48 22.54 11.52 0.15
N TYR A 49 21.41 11.28 0.80
CA TYR A 49 20.32 12.24 0.92
C TYR A 49 20.15 12.85 2.31
N GLN A 50 20.91 12.35 3.31
CA GLN A 50 20.87 12.81 4.70
C GLN A 50 19.43 12.80 5.26
N ILE A 51 18.77 11.65 5.16
CA ILE A 51 17.38 11.47 5.60
C ILE A 51 17.28 11.45 7.12
N THR A 52 18.30 10.85 7.78
CA THR A 52 18.42 10.86 9.23
C THR A 52 18.86 12.23 9.74
N THR A 53 18.58 12.50 11.00
CA THR A 53 18.96 13.74 11.68
C THR A 53 19.97 13.42 12.78
N PRO A 54 20.72 14.42 13.30
CA PRO A 54 21.60 14.20 14.46
C PRO A 54 20.89 13.69 15.71
N GLU A 55 19.57 13.95 15.82
CA GLU A 55 18.72 13.54 16.93
C GLU A 55 18.04 12.20 16.72
N TYR A 56 17.97 11.74 15.47
CA TYR A 56 17.29 10.49 15.09
C TYR A 56 18.09 9.79 14.00
N GLY A 57 18.90 8.84 14.41
CA GLY A 57 19.78 8.09 13.53
C GLY A 57 19.18 6.74 13.08
N MET A 58 19.92 6.03 12.25
CA MET A 58 19.53 4.70 11.75
C MET A 58 19.38 3.68 12.89
N GLY A 59 20.19 3.80 13.95
CA GLY A 59 20.07 2.95 15.15
C GLY A 59 18.73 3.16 15.87
N ASP A 60 18.30 4.42 16.02
CA ASP A 60 17.03 4.77 16.65
C ASP A 60 15.87 4.25 15.80
N PHE A 61 15.99 4.36 14.49
CA PHE A 61 15.00 3.80 13.56
C PHE A 61 14.83 2.28 13.70
N ILE A 62 15.95 1.54 13.74
CA ILE A 62 15.90 0.07 13.94
C ILE A 62 15.25 -0.28 15.30
N GLN A 63 15.65 0.46 16.36
CA GLN A 63 15.07 0.23 17.68
C GLN A 63 13.56 0.49 17.68
N GLU A 64 13.13 1.59 17.06
CA GLU A 64 11.71 1.92 16.96
C GLU A 64 10.92 0.89 16.13
N LEU A 65 11.51 0.32 15.07
CA LEU A 65 10.91 -0.79 14.32
C LEU A 65 10.68 -2.03 15.20
N LYS A 66 11.62 -2.34 16.09
CA LYS A 66 11.50 -3.44 17.06
C LYS A 66 10.43 -3.14 18.10
N ASP A 67 10.44 -1.94 18.67
CA ASP A 67 9.49 -1.51 19.70
C ASP A 67 8.06 -1.50 19.16
N ARG A 68 7.90 -1.11 17.91
CA ARG A 68 6.60 -1.16 17.21
C ARG A 68 6.22 -2.56 16.72
N GLY A 69 7.12 -3.55 16.86
CA GLY A 69 6.89 -4.95 16.50
C GLY A 69 6.91 -5.24 14.99
N PHE A 70 7.61 -4.42 14.21
CA PHE A 70 7.82 -4.67 12.78
C PHE A 70 9.02 -5.58 12.53
N LEU A 71 10.00 -5.57 13.44
CA LEU A 71 11.19 -6.43 13.41
C LEU A 71 11.29 -7.27 14.67
N LYS A 72 11.95 -8.40 14.56
CA LYS A 72 12.38 -9.25 15.67
C LYS A 72 13.80 -9.72 15.41
N ASP A 73 14.53 -9.95 16.50
CA ASP A 73 15.82 -10.63 16.42
C ASP A 73 15.62 -12.15 16.41
N ASP A 74 16.30 -12.84 15.53
CA ASP A 74 16.33 -14.30 15.55
C ASP A 74 17.51 -14.76 16.42
N GLU A 75 17.19 -15.25 17.61
CA GLU A 75 18.19 -15.77 18.54
C GLU A 75 18.87 -17.05 18.03
N GLN A 76 18.22 -17.77 17.08
CA GLN A 76 18.71 -19.03 16.55
C GLN A 76 19.74 -18.82 15.41
N GLU A 77 19.67 -17.73 14.69
CA GLU A 77 20.57 -17.41 13.58
C GLU A 77 21.57 -16.28 13.92
N GLY A 78 22.01 -16.17 15.17
CA GLY A 78 23.07 -15.23 15.55
C GLY A 78 22.64 -13.76 15.54
N GLY A 79 21.37 -13.46 15.76
CA GLY A 79 20.87 -12.10 15.86
C GLY A 79 20.54 -11.45 14.49
N VAL A 80 20.28 -12.25 13.47
CA VAL A 80 19.79 -11.75 12.19
C VAL A 80 18.40 -11.13 12.39
N MET A 81 18.22 -9.91 11.88
CA MET A 81 16.93 -9.24 11.95
C MET A 81 15.92 -9.87 10.97
N GLN A 82 14.78 -10.27 11.49
CA GLN A 82 13.69 -10.82 10.68
C GLN A 82 12.47 -9.90 10.69
N ILE A 83 11.81 -9.83 9.54
CA ILE A 83 10.52 -9.13 9.42
C ILE A 83 9.42 -9.93 10.12
N THR A 84 8.48 -9.23 10.74
CA THR A 84 7.31 -9.84 11.38
C THR A 84 6.11 -9.88 10.44
N ALA A 85 5.08 -10.66 10.78
CA ALA A 85 3.80 -10.66 10.06
C ALA A 85 3.18 -9.26 9.98
N LYS A 86 3.41 -8.41 11.01
CA LYS A 86 2.97 -7.01 11.01
C LYS A 86 3.66 -6.18 9.92
N MET A 87 4.97 -6.39 9.73
CA MET A 87 5.72 -5.75 8.66
C MET A 87 5.23 -6.21 7.29
N GLU A 88 5.04 -7.52 7.11
CA GLU A 88 4.49 -8.06 5.85
C GLU A 88 3.12 -7.48 5.52
N GLN A 89 2.23 -7.38 6.50
CA GLN A 89 0.92 -6.77 6.32
C GLN A 89 1.03 -5.30 5.92
N SER A 90 1.96 -4.56 6.53
CA SER A 90 2.22 -3.16 6.20
C SER A 90 2.73 -2.99 4.77
N ILE A 91 3.63 -3.88 4.31
CA ILE A 91 4.14 -3.88 2.93
C ILE A 91 3.01 -4.17 1.95
N ARG A 92 2.16 -5.18 2.22
CA ARG A 92 1.01 -5.49 1.35
C ARG A 92 0.06 -4.31 1.24
N LYS A 93 -0.23 -3.64 2.36
CA LYS A 93 -1.07 -2.45 2.38
C LYS A 93 -0.46 -1.33 1.52
N SER A 94 0.81 -1.01 1.72
CA SER A 94 1.51 0.02 0.95
C SER A 94 1.52 -0.29 -0.55
N SER A 95 1.77 -1.55 -0.93
CA SER A 95 1.76 -1.98 -2.33
C SER A 95 0.37 -1.86 -2.96
N LEU A 96 -0.69 -2.22 -2.23
CA LEU A 96 -2.07 -2.06 -2.69
C LEU A 96 -2.45 -0.58 -2.80
N ASP A 97 -2.00 0.27 -1.87
CA ASP A 97 -2.19 1.73 -1.94
C ASP A 97 -1.51 2.32 -3.17
N GLN A 98 -0.32 1.86 -3.52
CA GLN A 98 0.37 2.29 -4.74
C GLN A 98 -0.38 1.88 -6.01
N ILE A 99 -0.89 0.65 -6.05
CA ILE A 99 -1.58 0.10 -7.23
C ILE A 99 -2.96 0.73 -7.39
N PHE A 100 -3.74 0.77 -6.32
CA PHE A 100 -5.15 1.13 -6.36
C PHE A 100 -5.46 2.52 -5.81
N GLY A 101 -4.61 3.10 -4.99
CA GLY A 101 -4.83 4.42 -4.37
C GLY A 101 -4.95 5.57 -5.38
N LYS A 102 -4.35 5.39 -6.57
CA LYS A 102 -4.50 6.33 -7.70
C LYS A 102 -5.82 6.14 -8.45
N LEU A 103 -6.51 5.02 -8.23
CA LEU A 103 -7.82 4.73 -8.80
C LEU A 103 -8.90 5.43 -7.97
N LYS A 104 -8.84 6.75 -7.91
CA LYS A 104 -9.97 7.53 -7.36
C LYS A 104 -11.19 7.19 -8.18
N LYS A 105 -12.31 6.94 -7.47
CA LYS A 105 -13.63 6.80 -8.04
C LYS A 105 -13.83 7.93 -9.06
N SER A 106 -13.56 7.67 -10.35
CA SER A 106 -13.94 8.60 -11.41
C SER A 106 -15.45 8.67 -11.36
N GLN A 107 -16.00 9.87 -11.41
CA GLN A 107 -17.45 10.05 -11.54
C GLN A 107 -17.93 9.13 -12.65
N GLN A 108 -18.98 8.37 -12.34
CA GLN A 108 -19.65 7.48 -13.26
C GLN A 108 -19.81 8.20 -14.60
N GLY A 109 -19.00 7.81 -15.59
CA GLY A 109 -19.07 8.38 -16.92
C GLY A 109 -20.47 8.08 -17.48
N SER A 110 -21.27 9.09 -17.61
CA SER A 110 -22.61 9.00 -18.19
C SER A 110 -22.50 8.80 -19.71
N HIS A 111 -21.92 7.68 -20.14
CA HIS A 111 -22.03 7.25 -21.52
C HIS A 111 -23.33 6.46 -21.66
N LYS A 112 -24.40 7.16 -22.00
CA LYS A 112 -25.60 6.56 -22.58
C LYS A 112 -25.26 6.05 -23.96
N THR A 113 -24.82 4.80 -24.07
CA THR A 113 -24.79 4.09 -25.34
C THR A 113 -26.20 3.69 -25.71
N SER A 114 -26.73 4.28 -26.75
CA SER A 114 -28.08 4.05 -27.25
C SER A 114 -28.17 2.89 -28.26
N HIS A 115 -27.32 1.88 -28.18
CA HIS A 115 -27.35 0.72 -29.03
C HIS A 115 -27.41 -0.56 -28.21
N THR A 116 -28.60 -1.14 -28.20
CA THR A 116 -28.85 -2.52 -27.77
C THR A 116 -28.39 -3.44 -28.93
N GLY A 117 -27.16 -3.91 -28.85
CA GLY A 117 -26.67 -4.95 -29.75
C GLY A 117 -27.19 -6.31 -29.28
N THR A 118 -27.99 -6.98 -30.08
CA THR A 118 -28.33 -8.40 -29.94
C THR A 118 -27.16 -9.20 -30.49
N GLY A 119 -26.12 -9.38 -29.69
CA GLY A 119 -24.99 -10.28 -30.00
C GLY A 119 -24.76 -11.16 -28.79
N ASP A 120 -24.55 -12.45 -29.07
CA ASP A 120 -24.21 -13.49 -28.08
C ASP A 120 -22.75 -13.34 -27.63
N GLU A 121 -22.35 -12.10 -27.35
CA GLU A 121 -21.05 -11.78 -26.80
C GLU A 121 -21.22 -11.65 -25.29
N ASN A 122 -20.37 -12.37 -24.54
CA ASN A 122 -20.27 -12.22 -23.09
C ASN A 122 -20.23 -10.75 -22.75
N SER A 123 -21.32 -10.25 -22.17
CA SER A 123 -21.42 -8.87 -21.73
C SER A 123 -20.31 -8.60 -20.73
N THR A 124 -19.41 -7.68 -21.08
CA THR A 124 -18.38 -7.15 -20.18
C THR A 124 -18.97 -6.20 -19.13
N ASP A 125 -20.31 -6.09 -19.07
CA ASP A 125 -20.95 -5.26 -18.08
C ASP A 125 -20.87 -5.91 -16.69
N MET A 126 -19.99 -5.37 -15.87
CA MET A 126 -19.84 -5.77 -14.47
C MET A 126 -21.06 -5.32 -13.68
N ARG A 127 -21.70 -6.25 -13.02
CA ARG A 127 -22.79 -6.01 -12.08
C ARG A 127 -22.45 -6.55 -10.69
N ASN A 128 -23.17 -6.11 -9.69
CA ASN A 128 -23.03 -6.68 -8.37
C ASN A 128 -23.43 -8.16 -8.37
N PHE A 129 -22.65 -8.97 -7.65
CA PHE A 129 -22.93 -10.39 -7.46
C PHE A 129 -24.27 -10.56 -6.73
N ASN A 130 -25.13 -11.42 -7.25
CA ASN A 130 -26.39 -11.77 -6.65
C ASN A 130 -26.38 -13.24 -6.21
N PHE A 131 -27.16 -13.56 -5.18
CA PHE A 131 -27.32 -14.92 -4.72
C PHE A 131 -27.88 -15.81 -5.85
N GLY A 132 -27.11 -16.84 -6.21
CA GLY A 132 -27.44 -17.75 -7.33
C GLY A 132 -26.54 -17.57 -8.55
N ASP A 133 -25.71 -16.55 -8.60
CA ASP A 133 -24.69 -16.41 -9.67
C ASP A 133 -23.60 -17.47 -9.51
N ALA A 134 -23.09 -17.97 -10.64
CA ALA A 134 -22.00 -18.93 -10.61
C ALA A 134 -20.69 -18.28 -10.12
N HIS A 135 -19.95 -18.96 -9.24
CA HIS A 135 -18.69 -18.45 -8.68
C HIS A 135 -17.62 -18.19 -9.74
N GLU A 136 -17.71 -18.87 -10.87
CA GLU A 136 -16.82 -18.72 -12.03
C GLU A 136 -17.00 -17.36 -12.74
N GLN A 137 -18.09 -16.68 -12.49
CA GLN A 137 -18.41 -15.35 -13.04
C GLN A 137 -17.93 -14.20 -12.16
N ILE A 138 -17.32 -14.50 -11.00
CA ILE A 138 -16.78 -13.47 -10.11
C ILE A 138 -15.43 -12.98 -10.64
N ASP A 139 -15.36 -11.68 -10.93
CA ASP A 139 -14.06 -11.03 -11.12
C ASP A 139 -13.43 -10.72 -9.76
N TYR A 140 -12.51 -11.56 -9.33
CA TYR A 140 -11.82 -11.42 -8.05
C TYR A 140 -10.97 -10.16 -7.99
N ASN A 141 -10.37 -9.72 -9.10
CA ASN A 141 -9.55 -8.53 -9.13
C ASN A 141 -10.39 -7.27 -8.91
N GLU A 142 -11.53 -7.19 -9.60
CA GLU A 142 -12.43 -6.06 -9.43
C GLU A 142 -13.14 -6.09 -8.08
N SER A 143 -13.46 -7.27 -7.56
CA SER A 143 -14.03 -7.45 -6.21
C SER A 143 -13.05 -6.99 -5.13
N LEU A 144 -11.76 -7.36 -5.24
CA LEU A 144 -10.72 -6.94 -4.30
C LEU A 144 -10.50 -5.42 -4.37
N LYS A 145 -10.45 -4.87 -5.57
CA LYS A 145 -10.33 -3.42 -5.80
C LYS A 145 -11.50 -2.65 -5.17
N ASN A 146 -12.73 -3.13 -5.38
CA ASN A 146 -13.92 -2.51 -4.80
C ASN A 146 -13.95 -2.61 -3.28
N ALA A 147 -13.55 -3.74 -2.70
CA ALA A 147 -13.43 -3.91 -1.27
C ALA A 147 -12.41 -2.92 -0.68
N TYR A 148 -11.25 -2.79 -1.33
CA TYR A 148 -10.21 -1.84 -0.93
C TYR A 148 -10.69 -0.37 -1.00
N ILE A 149 -11.36 0.02 -2.08
CA ILE A 149 -11.86 1.38 -2.26
C ILE A 149 -12.95 1.73 -1.23
N ASN A 150 -13.81 0.77 -0.89
CA ASN A 150 -14.99 1.01 -0.05
C ASN A 150 -14.72 0.83 1.44
N HIS A 151 -13.86 -0.11 1.83
CA HIS A 151 -13.67 -0.52 3.23
C HIS A 151 -12.22 -0.39 3.72
N GLY A 152 -11.24 -0.26 2.83
CA GLY A 152 -9.82 -0.31 3.17
C GLY A 152 -9.36 -1.73 3.57
N ILE A 153 -8.07 -1.87 3.89
CA ILE A 153 -7.46 -3.18 4.25
C ILE A 153 -7.71 -3.55 5.73
N HIS A 154 -8.29 -2.67 6.52
CA HIS A 154 -8.39 -2.85 7.97
C HIS A 154 -9.46 -3.86 8.42
N GLU A 155 -10.34 -4.32 7.53
CA GLU A 155 -11.47 -5.20 7.86
C GLU A 155 -11.36 -6.63 7.29
N PHE A 156 -10.15 -7.05 6.86
CA PHE A 156 -9.90 -8.43 6.43
C PHE A 156 -8.89 -9.12 7.32
#